data_78563ad080c0f785062a412d82a247bf
#
_entry.id   78563ad080c0f785062a412d82a247bf
#
_cell.length_a   1.000
_cell.length_b   1.000
_cell.length_c   1.000
_cell.angle_alpha   90.00
_cell.angle_beta   90.00
_cell.angle_gamma   90.00
#
_symmetry.space_group_name_H-M   'P 1'
#
loop_
_entity.id
_entity.type
_entity.pdbx_description
1 polymer ?
#
loop_
_entity_poly.entity_id
_entity_poly.type
_entity_poly.pdbx_seq_one_letter_code
_entity_poly.pdbx_strand_id
1 'polypeptide(L)'
;GAINHTLDSFLEHDLVICGEVELRIHHHLLVAENTKTEKISRIYSHAQSLAQCRKWLDAHYPNVERVAVSSNAEAAKRVKSEWNSAAIAGDMAAQLYGLTILADKIEDRPDNSTRFLIIGNQSVPATGDDKTSVIVSMSNKPGALHELLIPFHNSGIDLTRIETRPSRSGKW
;
A
#
# COMPACT_ATOMS: atom_id res chain seq x y z
N GLY A 1 3.09 1.05 -1.50
CA GLY A 1 4.52 1.17 -1.19
C GLY A 1 4.80 2.44 -0.41
N ALA A 2 5.92 2.48 0.32
CA ALA A 2 6.31 3.68 1.04
C ALA A 2 6.57 4.82 0.04
N ILE A 3 6.00 5.99 0.29
CA ILE A 3 6.27 7.17 -0.54
C ILE A 3 7.56 7.79 -0.02
N ASN A 4 8.68 7.43 -0.64
CA ASN A 4 10.02 7.88 -0.22
C ASN A 4 10.14 9.41 -0.14
N HIS A 5 9.49 10.14 -1.04
CA HIS A 5 9.46 11.60 -0.99
C HIS A 5 8.85 12.16 0.30
N THR A 6 7.82 11.54 0.85
CA THR A 6 7.20 11.97 2.11
C THR A 6 8.19 11.84 3.26
N LEU A 7 8.93 10.73 3.30
CA LEU A 7 9.94 10.53 4.35
C LEU A 7 11.11 11.49 4.24
N ASP A 8 11.52 11.86 3.02
CA ASP A 8 12.57 12.88 2.80
C ASP A 8 12.12 14.26 3.25
N SER A 9 10.83 14.59 3.07
CA SER A 9 10.26 15.89 3.43
C SER A 9 10.32 16.17 4.95
N PHE A 10 10.38 15.15 5.81
CA PHE A 10 10.58 15.33 7.25
C PHE A 10 11.96 15.92 7.60
N LEU A 11 12.94 15.84 6.69
CA LEU A 11 14.26 16.47 6.88
C LEU A 11 14.24 17.97 6.55
N GLU A 12 13.29 18.42 5.73
CA GLU A 12 13.22 19.77 5.19
C GLU A 12 12.14 20.63 5.85
N HIS A 13 11.21 20.02 6.58
CA HIS A 13 10.06 20.69 7.16
C HIS A 13 9.87 20.31 8.64
N ASP A 14 9.40 21.25 9.45
CA ASP A 14 9.04 21.07 10.86
C ASP A 14 7.70 20.30 11.01
N LEU A 15 7.61 19.14 10.36
CA LEU A 15 6.47 18.27 10.42
C LEU A 15 6.80 17.01 11.20
N VAL A 16 5.85 16.56 12.00
CA VAL A 16 5.97 15.34 12.80
C VAL A 16 4.84 14.37 12.51
N ILE A 17 5.09 13.10 12.79
CA ILE A 17 4.03 12.08 12.75
C ILE A 17 3.23 12.22 14.04
N CYS A 18 1.96 12.62 13.93
CA CYS A 18 1.03 12.80 15.05
C CYS A 18 0.23 11.54 15.35
N GLY A 19 0.16 10.60 14.42
CA GLY A 19 -0.57 9.35 14.58
C GLY A 19 -0.49 8.50 13.33
N GLU A 20 -1.10 7.34 13.39
CA GLU A 20 -1.23 6.45 12.25
C GLU A 20 -2.59 5.77 12.21
N VAL A 21 -3.03 5.44 11.00
CA VAL A 21 -4.22 4.62 10.74
C VAL A 21 -3.80 3.46 9.87
N GLU A 22 -4.10 2.26 10.31
CA GLU A 22 -3.89 1.05 9.52
C GLU A 22 -5.22 0.55 8.98
N LEU A 23 -5.31 0.43 7.65
CA LEU A 23 -6.48 -0.10 6.97
C LEU A 23 -6.15 -1.42 6.28
N ARG A 24 -6.93 -2.44 6.55
CA ARG A 24 -6.92 -3.64 5.74
C ARG A 24 -7.46 -3.34 4.35
N ILE A 25 -6.70 -3.74 3.36
CA ILE A 25 -7.05 -3.55 1.95
C ILE A 25 -7.48 -4.89 1.37
N HIS A 26 -8.75 -4.97 1.02
CA HIS A 26 -9.31 -6.11 0.29
C HIS A 26 -9.45 -5.78 -1.18
N HIS A 27 -9.22 -6.79 -1.99
CA HIS A 27 -9.43 -6.73 -3.43
C HIS A 27 -10.57 -7.66 -3.81
N HIS A 28 -11.51 -7.13 -4.57
CA HIS A 28 -12.67 -7.86 -5.06
C HIS A 28 -12.69 -7.86 -6.57
N LEU A 29 -13.25 -8.90 -7.16
CA LEU A 29 -13.58 -8.89 -8.58
C LEU A 29 -14.95 -8.24 -8.77
N LEU A 30 -14.96 -7.10 -9.43
CA LEU A 30 -16.13 -6.26 -9.64
C LEU A 30 -16.60 -6.32 -11.10
N VAL A 31 -17.90 -6.36 -11.29
CA VAL A 31 -18.53 -6.37 -12.61
C VAL A 31 -19.72 -5.40 -12.66
N ALA A 32 -20.07 -4.95 -13.87
CA ALA A 32 -21.33 -4.24 -14.08
C ALA A 32 -22.51 -5.20 -13.94
N GLU A 33 -23.68 -4.68 -13.55
CA GLU A 33 -24.90 -5.48 -13.31
C GLU A 33 -25.26 -6.39 -14.49
N ASN A 34 -25.04 -5.92 -15.71
CA ASN A 34 -25.38 -6.66 -16.94
C ASN A 34 -24.25 -7.54 -17.48
N THR A 35 -23.17 -7.72 -16.72
CA THR A 35 -22.02 -8.51 -17.17
C THR A 35 -22.38 -10.00 -17.21
N LYS A 36 -22.12 -10.62 -18.36
CA LYS A 36 -22.18 -12.08 -18.51
C LYS A 36 -20.84 -12.66 -18.07
N THR A 37 -20.82 -13.28 -16.91
CA THR A 37 -19.58 -13.71 -16.24
C THR A 37 -18.77 -14.71 -17.07
N GLU A 38 -19.46 -15.56 -17.85
CA GLU A 38 -18.85 -16.50 -18.78
C GLU A 38 -18.19 -15.84 -20.02
N LYS A 39 -18.48 -14.56 -20.25
CA LYS A 39 -17.95 -13.78 -21.37
C LYS A 39 -16.93 -12.73 -20.96
N ILE A 40 -16.48 -12.75 -19.70
CA ILE A 40 -15.40 -11.86 -19.26
C ILE A 40 -14.14 -12.18 -20.06
N SER A 41 -13.69 -11.21 -20.84
CA SER A 41 -12.49 -11.31 -21.69
C SER A 41 -11.33 -10.45 -21.21
N ARG A 42 -11.60 -9.48 -20.31
CA ARG A 42 -10.60 -8.57 -19.74
C ARG A 42 -10.82 -8.31 -18.27
N ILE A 43 -9.73 -8.21 -17.53
CA ILE A 43 -9.73 -7.80 -16.13
C ILE A 43 -8.80 -6.59 -15.98
N TYR A 44 -9.36 -5.47 -15.56
CA TYR A 44 -8.67 -4.20 -15.36
C TYR A 44 -8.30 -4.01 -13.90
N SER A 45 -7.10 -3.52 -13.62
CA SER A 45 -6.71 -3.01 -12.31
C SER A 45 -5.38 -2.26 -12.37
N HIS A 46 -4.98 -1.63 -11.28
CA HIS A 46 -3.62 -1.16 -11.12
C HIS A 46 -2.66 -2.36 -11.11
N ALA A 47 -1.47 -2.19 -11.70
CA ALA A 47 -0.48 -3.27 -11.85
C ALA A 47 -0.16 -3.99 -10.52
N GLN A 48 -0.07 -3.23 -9.41
CA GLN A 48 0.18 -3.79 -8.09
C GLN A 48 -0.95 -4.69 -7.61
N SER A 49 -2.20 -4.31 -7.84
CA SER A 49 -3.37 -5.11 -7.43
C SER A 49 -3.50 -6.38 -8.27
N LEU A 50 -3.19 -6.31 -9.57
CA LEU A 50 -3.08 -7.51 -10.43
C LEU A 50 -2.02 -8.49 -9.90
N ALA A 51 -0.88 -7.97 -9.46
CA ALA A 51 0.19 -8.80 -8.89
C ALA A 51 -0.21 -9.41 -7.54
N GLN A 52 -0.97 -8.69 -6.70
CA GLN A 52 -1.46 -9.16 -5.41
C GLN A 52 -2.57 -10.22 -5.51
N CYS A 53 -3.26 -10.31 -6.64
CA CYS A 53 -4.31 -11.30 -6.91
C CYS A 53 -3.89 -12.35 -7.95
N ARG A 54 -2.60 -12.46 -8.24
CA ARG A 54 -2.10 -13.27 -9.34
C ARG A 54 -2.49 -14.74 -9.25
N LYS A 55 -2.29 -15.37 -8.10
CA LYS A 55 -2.56 -16.81 -7.92
C LYS A 55 -4.05 -17.10 -8.06
N TRP A 56 -4.89 -16.25 -7.49
CA TRP A 56 -6.33 -16.38 -7.61
C TRP A 56 -6.77 -16.24 -9.08
N LEU A 57 -6.23 -15.25 -9.82
CA LEU A 57 -6.52 -15.05 -11.23
C LEU A 57 -6.03 -16.21 -12.10
N ASP A 58 -4.88 -16.77 -11.81
CA ASP A 58 -4.33 -17.93 -12.54
C ASP A 58 -5.23 -19.16 -12.37
N ALA A 59 -5.85 -19.33 -11.21
CA ALA A 59 -6.74 -20.43 -10.92
C ALA A 59 -8.14 -20.30 -11.54
N HIS A 60 -8.72 -19.09 -11.54
CA HIS A 60 -10.12 -18.87 -11.93
C HIS A 60 -10.29 -18.26 -13.31
N TYR A 61 -9.32 -17.49 -13.78
CA TYR A 61 -9.33 -16.76 -15.07
C TYR A 61 -8.00 -16.88 -15.82
N PRO A 62 -7.51 -18.11 -16.09
CA PRO A 62 -6.17 -18.31 -16.66
C PRO A 62 -6.00 -17.72 -18.05
N ASN A 63 -7.07 -17.67 -18.84
CA ASN A 63 -7.04 -17.24 -20.25
C ASN A 63 -7.59 -15.80 -20.46
N VAL A 64 -7.92 -15.08 -19.39
CA VAL A 64 -8.47 -13.73 -19.49
C VAL A 64 -7.34 -12.70 -19.53
N GLU A 65 -7.45 -11.73 -20.44
CA GLU A 65 -6.50 -10.64 -20.56
C GLU A 65 -6.49 -9.77 -19.30
N ARG A 66 -5.29 -9.51 -18.76
CA ARG A 66 -5.09 -8.63 -17.59
C ARG A 66 -4.51 -7.31 -18.05
N VAL A 67 -5.27 -6.26 -17.91
CA VAL A 67 -4.93 -4.93 -18.40
C VAL A 67 -4.63 -4.00 -17.25
N ALA A 68 -3.37 -3.55 -17.17
CA ALA A 68 -2.96 -2.57 -16.18
C ALA A 68 -3.46 -1.17 -16.56
N VAL A 69 -4.05 -0.47 -15.59
CA VAL A 69 -4.53 0.91 -15.70
C VAL A 69 -3.93 1.76 -14.58
N SER A 70 -4.15 3.08 -14.62
CA SER A 70 -3.51 4.03 -13.71
C SER A 70 -3.94 3.86 -12.25
N SER A 71 -5.15 3.36 -12.01
CA SER A 71 -5.68 3.14 -10.66
C SER A 71 -6.82 2.12 -10.64
N ASN A 72 -7.11 1.55 -9.45
CA ASN A 72 -8.26 0.67 -9.26
C ASN A 72 -9.60 1.41 -9.47
N ALA A 73 -9.65 2.71 -9.18
CA ALA A 73 -10.82 3.55 -9.45
C ALA A 73 -11.06 3.73 -10.94
N GLU A 74 -10.00 3.90 -11.74
CA GLU A 74 -10.11 3.93 -13.22
C GLU A 74 -10.61 2.59 -13.74
N ALA A 75 -10.10 1.47 -13.24
CA ALA A 75 -10.56 0.14 -13.60
C ALA A 75 -12.07 -0.01 -13.37
N ALA A 76 -12.55 0.34 -12.17
CA ALA A 76 -13.95 0.29 -11.81
C ALA A 76 -14.84 1.19 -12.70
N LYS A 77 -14.37 2.42 -12.96
CA LYS A 77 -15.08 3.35 -13.85
C LYS A 77 -15.22 2.79 -15.27
N ARG A 78 -14.19 2.16 -15.81
CA ARG A 78 -14.16 1.58 -17.15
C ARG A 78 -15.16 0.42 -17.28
N VAL A 79 -15.15 -0.49 -16.33
CA VAL A 79 -16.00 -1.68 -16.30
C VAL A 79 -17.49 -1.33 -16.24
N LYS A 80 -17.86 -0.20 -15.65
CA LYS A 80 -19.24 0.27 -15.60
C LYS A 80 -19.91 0.35 -16.99
N SER A 81 -19.14 0.61 -18.03
CA SER A 81 -19.61 0.73 -19.42
C SER A 81 -19.26 -0.46 -20.32
N GLU A 82 -18.54 -1.45 -19.81
CA GLU A 82 -18.06 -2.60 -20.57
C GLU A 82 -18.63 -3.92 -20.02
N TRP A 83 -19.62 -4.49 -20.69
CA TRP A 83 -20.37 -5.69 -20.25
C TRP A 83 -19.55 -7.00 -20.23
N ASN A 84 -18.38 -7.04 -20.87
CA ASN A 84 -17.51 -8.22 -21.00
C ASN A 84 -16.21 -8.07 -20.24
N SER A 85 -16.17 -7.20 -19.26
CA SER A 85 -14.99 -6.92 -18.47
C SER A 85 -15.26 -6.96 -16.97
N ALA A 86 -14.20 -7.14 -16.19
CA ALA A 86 -14.21 -7.05 -14.75
C ALA A 86 -13.09 -6.12 -14.25
N ALA A 87 -13.23 -5.59 -13.05
CA ALA A 87 -12.21 -4.81 -12.39
C ALA A 87 -11.80 -5.45 -11.07
N ILE A 88 -10.53 -5.30 -10.69
CA ILE A 88 -10.11 -5.57 -9.32
C ILE A 88 -10.00 -4.25 -8.59
N ALA A 89 -10.83 -4.08 -7.56
CA ALA A 89 -10.84 -2.90 -6.71
C ALA A 89 -11.43 -3.23 -5.32
N GLY A 90 -11.45 -2.26 -4.42
CA GLY A 90 -12.02 -2.41 -3.08
C GLY A 90 -13.51 -2.08 -2.99
N ASP A 91 -14.10 -2.28 -1.80
CA ASP A 91 -15.52 -2.06 -1.49
C ASP A 91 -16.01 -0.66 -1.89
N MET A 92 -15.21 0.37 -1.59
CA MET A 92 -15.57 1.75 -1.91
C MET A 92 -15.77 1.98 -3.41
N ALA A 93 -14.98 1.30 -4.26
CA ALA A 93 -15.15 1.40 -5.70
C ALA A 93 -16.43 0.69 -6.16
N ALA A 94 -16.77 -0.46 -5.57
CA ALA A 94 -18.02 -1.15 -5.84
C ALA A 94 -19.23 -0.24 -5.54
N GLN A 95 -19.25 0.40 -4.37
CA GLN A 95 -20.33 1.29 -3.96
C GLN A 95 -20.40 2.55 -4.84
N LEU A 96 -19.27 3.23 -5.04
CA LEU A 96 -19.22 4.50 -5.77
C LEU A 96 -19.64 4.37 -7.24
N TYR A 97 -19.28 3.26 -7.88
CA TYR A 97 -19.57 3.03 -9.30
C TYR A 97 -20.79 2.14 -9.53
N GLY A 98 -21.44 1.65 -8.47
CA GLY A 98 -22.61 0.77 -8.57
C GLY A 98 -22.26 -0.57 -9.23
N LEU A 99 -21.13 -1.16 -8.86
CA LEU A 99 -20.65 -2.44 -9.36
C LEU A 99 -21.01 -3.58 -8.41
N THR A 100 -21.23 -4.75 -8.98
CA THR A 100 -21.48 -5.98 -8.23
C THR A 100 -20.17 -6.67 -7.89
N ILE A 101 -20.02 -7.11 -6.65
CA ILE A 101 -18.90 -7.95 -6.23
C ILE A 101 -19.19 -9.38 -6.71
N LEU A 102 -18.45 -9.83 -7.73
CA LEU A 102 -18.54 -11.19 -8.26
C LEU A 102 -17.77 -12.20 -7.42
N ALA A 103 -16.61 -11.80 -6.90
CA ALA A 103 -15.81 -12.56 -5.94
C ALA A 103 -15.18 -11.60 -4.95
N ASP A 104 -15.26 -11.92 -3.67
CA ASP A 104 -14.72 -11.09 -2.59
C ASP A 104 -13.35 -11.60 -2.13
N LYS A 105 -12.51 -10.66 -1.63
CA LYS A 105 -11.23 -10.95 -0.98
C LYS A 105 -10.34 -11.90 -1.77
N ILE A 106 -10.08 -11.53 -3.04
CA ILE A 106 -9.32 -12.34 -4.00
C ILE A 106 -7.80 -12.12 -3.92
N GLU A 107 -7.34 -11.30 -2.98
CA GLU A 107 -5.91 -11.11 -2.73
C GLU A 107 -5.23 -12.39 -2.27
N ASP A 108 -4.02 -12.65 -2.78
CA ASP A 108 -3.23 -13.84 -2.47
C ASP A 108 -2.75 -13.89 -1.00
N ARG A 109 -2.72 -12.72 -0.34
CA ARG A 109 -2.32 -12.55 1.05
C ARG A 109 -3.39 -11.79 1.83
N PRO A 110 -4.01 -12.38 2.84
CA PRO A 110 -5.08 -11.75 3.61
C PRO A 110 -4.59 -10.66 4.57
N ASP A 111 -3.28 -10.55 4.78
CA ASP A 111 -2.62 -9.58 5.66
C ASP A 111 -2.23 -8.27 4.94
N ASN A 112 -2.81 -8.01 3.76
CA ASN A 112 -2.57 -6.79 3.01
C ASN A 112 -3.17 -5.59 3.75
N SER A 113 -2.31 -4.79 4.39
CA SER A 113 -2.70 -3.55 5.07
C SER A 113 -1.90 -2.37 4.54
N THR A 114 -2.51 -1.21 4.58
CA THR A 114 -1.85 0.06 4.28
C THR A 114 -1.87 0.93 5.52
N ARG A 115 -0.68 1.37 5.94
CA ARG A 115 -0.48 2.30 7.03
C ARG A 115 -0.46 3.72 6.49
N PHE A 116 -1.36 4.55 6.98
CA PHE A 116 -1.42 5.97 6.70
C PHE A 116 -0.86 6.74 7.88
N LEU A 117 0.05 7.66 7.63
CA LEU A 117 0.60 8.54 8.65
C LEU A 117 -0.22 9.82 8.73
N ILE A 118 -0.58 10.23 9.93
CA ILE A 118 -1.15 11.53 10.20
C ILE A 118 0.01 12.47 10.48
N ILE A 119 0.16 13.49 9.64
CA ILE A 119 1.27 14.44 9.69
C ILE A 119 0.74 15.79 10.15
N GLY A 120 1.42 16.41 11.07
CA GLY A 120 1.09 17.73 11.61
C GLY A 120 2.31 18.44 12.19
N ASN A 121 2.08 19.60 12.77
CA ASN A 121 3.11 20.41 13.43
C ASN A 121 2.97 20.40 14.96
N GLN A 122 2.04 19.62 15.49
CA GLN A 122 1.77 19.52 16.92
C GLN A 122 2.41 18.26 17.51
N SER A 123 3.10 18.42 18.61
CA SER A 123 3.57 17.28 19.40
C SER A 123 2.37 16.63 20.11
N VAL A 124 2.24 15.32 19.99
CA VAL A 124 1.23 14.53 20.68
C VAL A 124 1.85 13.94 21.94
N PRO A 125 1.19 14.07 23.10
CA PRO A 125 1.69 13.48 24.35
C PRO A 125 1.68 11.95 24.26
N ALA A 126 2.61 11.32 24.99
CA ALA A 126 2.70 9.87 25.08
C ALA A 126 1.44 9.27 25.70
N THR A 127 0.95 8.16 25.12
CA THR A 127 -0.24 7.43 25.60
C THR A 127 0.11 6.16 26.37
N GLY A 128 1.37 5.69 26.26
CA GLY A 128 1.85 4.44 26.82
C GLY A 128 1.81 3.26 25.86
N ASP A 129 1.14 3.41 24.72
CA ASP A 129 1.14 2.44 23.60
C ASP A 129 1.45 3.19 22.30
N ASP A 130 2.70 3.61 22.18
CA ASP A 130 3.14 4.52 21.15
C ASP A 130 4.24 3.91 20.28
N LYS A 131 4.33 4.39 19.03
CA LYS A 131 5.47 4.14 18.15
C LYS A 131 6.24 5.44 17.96
N THR A 132 7.55 5.37 18.10
CA THR A 132 8.45 6.49 17.80
C THR A 132 9.19 6.23 16.49
N SER A 133 9.16 7.21 15.59
CA SER A 133 9.93 7.18 14.35
C SER A 133 11.10 8.14 14.46
N VAL A 134 12.29 7.67 14.14
CA VAL A 134 13.50 8.49 14.12
C VAL A 134 14.16 8.42 12.75
N ILE A 135 14.71 9.55 12.32
CA ILE A 135 15.58 9.62 11.14
C ILE A 135 16.99 9.87 11.66
N VAL A 136 17.91 9.02 11.24
CA VAL A 136 19.30 9.11 11.66
C VAL A 136 20.21 9.18 10.45
N SER A 137 21.30 9.92 10.58
CA SER A 137 22.36 9.99 9.59
C SER A 137 23.67 9.60 10.26
N MET A 138 24.49 8.85 9.56
CA MET A 138 25.80 8.40 10.07
C MET A 138 26.86 8.58 8.99
N SER A 139 28.12 8.68 9.42
CA SER A 139 29.25 8.72 8.50
C SER A 139 29.42 7.35 7.82
N ASN A 140 29.76 7.36 6.53
CA ASN A 140 30.03 6.13 5.78
C ASN A 140 31.40 5.56 6.19
N LYS A 141 31.42 4.67 7.18
CA LYS A 141 32.60 3.93 7.65
C LYS A 141 32.22 2.51 8.05
N PRO A 142 33.17 1.57 8.00
CA PRO A 142 32.92 0.23 8.52
C PRO A 142 32.44 0.28 9.98
N GLY A 143 31.37 -0.49 10.29
CA GLY A 143 30.83 -0.56 11.65
C GLY A 143 29.83 0.55 12.01
N ALA A 144 29.59 1.56 11.16
CA ALA A 144 28.67 2.68 11.47
C ALA A 144 27.27 2.24 11.87
N LEU A 145 26.69 1.27 11.17
CA LEU A 145 25.37 0.74 11.53
C LEU A 145 25.40 0.04 12.90
N HIS A 146 26.44 -0.70 13.19
CA HIS A 146 26.60 -1.35 14.50
C HIS A 146 26.64 -0.30 15.62
N GLU A 147 27.48 0.73 15.47
CA GLU A 147 27.57 1.84 16.43
C GLU A 147 26.23 2.54 16.64
N LEU A 148 25.43 2.72 15.57
CA LEU A 148 24.11 3.32 15.64
C LEU A 148 23.12 2.48 16.45
N LEU A 149 23.21 1.16 16.38
CA LEU A 149 22.25 0.25 17.02
C LEU A 149 22.58 0.01 18.51
N ILE A 150 23.80 0.24 18.96
CA ILE A 150 24.24 0.02 20.35
C ILE A 150 23.37 0.77 21.38
N PRO A 151 23.05 2.08 21.23
CA PRO A 151 22.21 2.79 22.19
C PRO A 151 20.81 2.18 22.34
N PHE A 152 20.20 1.72 21.25
CA PHE A 152 18.89 1.06 21.29
C PHE A 152 18.95 -0.26 22.04
N HIS A 153 19.98 -1.08 21.75
CA HIS A 153 20.21 -2.33 22.46
C HIS A 153 20.40 -2.10 23.96
N ASN A 154 21.28 -1.17 24.34
CA ASN A 154 21.59 -0.89 25.75
C ASN A 154 20.39 -0.33 26.51
N SER A 155 19.46 0.32 25.83
CA SER A 155 18.24 0.89 26.40
C SER A 155 17.04 -0.08 26.34
N GLY A 156 17.22 -1.30 25.86
CA GLY A 156 16.15 -2.30 25.75
C GLY A 156 15.06 -1.90 24.76
N ILE A 157 15.38 -1.05 23.77
CA ILE A 157 14.43 -0.57 22.77
C ILE A 157 14.37 -1.57 21.62
N ASP A 158 13.17 -2.08 21.34
CA ASP A 158 12.90 -2.93 20.18
C ASP A 158 12.68 -2.08 18.92
N LEU A 159 13.38 -2.46 17.84
CA LEU A 159 13.27 -1.81 16.54
C LEU A 159 12.33 -2.63 15.65
N THR A 160 11.07 -2.25 15.60
CA THR A 160 10.05 -2.96 14.83
C THR A 160 10.16 -2.75 13.32
N ARG A 161 10.90 -1.71 12.88
CA ARG A 161 11.13 -1.41 11.47
C ARG A 161 12.43 -0.65 11.27
N ILE A 162 13.23 -1.06 10.29
CA ILE A 162 14.43 -0.38 9.85
C ILE A 162 14.35 -0.19 8.34
N GLU A 163 14.53 1.03 7.87
CA GLU A 163 14.64 1.37 6.44
C GLU A 163 15.92 2.16 6.21
N THR A 164 16.65 1.78 5.18
CA THR A 164 17.85 2.51 4.76
C THR A 164 17.67 3.06 3.36
N ARG A 165 18.17 4.27 3.14
CA ARG A 165 18.13 4.93 1.83
C ARG A 165 19.38 5.78 1.65
N PRO A 166 19.84 5.96 0.38
CA PRO A 166 20.90 6.90 0.08
C PRO A 166 20.51 8.31 0.51
N SER A 167 21.41 9.01 1.19
CA SER A 167 21.25 10.43 1.45
C SER A 167 21.35 11.21 0.14
N ARG A 168 20.36 12.07 -0.16
CA ARG A 168 20.42 12.97 -1.33
C ARG A 168 21.38 14.14 -1.14
N SER A 169 21.96 14.31 0.05
CA SER A 169 22.92 15.38 0.35
C SER A 169 24.31 15.14 -0.23
N GLY A 170 24.52 14.10 -1.03
CA GLY A 170 25.83 13.78 -1.63
C GLY A 170 26.86 13.23 -0.65
N LYS A 171 26.49 13.04 0.60
CA LYS A 171 27.30 12.35 1.60
C LYS A 171 26.68 10.98 1.85
N TRP A 172 27.42 9.96 1.52
CA TRP A 172 27.09 8.58 1.90
C TRP A 172 27.47 8.39 3.34
#